data_79715c05a4b9ae714b46cf7ac65a773c
#
_entry.id   79715c05a4b9ae714b46cf7ac65a773c
#
_cell.length_a   1.000
_cell.length_b   1.000
_cell.length_c   1.000
_cell.angle_alpha   90.00
_cell.angle_beta   90.00
_cell.angle_gamma   90.00
#
_symmetry.space_group_name_H-M   'P 1'
#
loop_
_entity.id
_entity.type
_entity.pdbx_description
1 polymer ?
#
loop_
_entity_poly.entity_id
_entity_poly.type
_entity_poly.pdbx_seq_one_letter_code
_entity_poly.pdbx_strand_id
1 'polypeptide(L)'
;MEFYEDGDSVVCFWKPQAHYQGWIDTLHGGIQATLIDECASWVMFRRLQTTGVTTKLEVRYRKSIMTTEEQITIRATLREMRRNLALIHVEIANSKGELCTEGEATYFTFPPEKAREMGFTSCDADGDGVTAE
;
A
#
# COMPACT_ATOMS: atom_id res chain seq x y z
N MET A 1 -2.35 -6.62 9.29
CA MET A 1 -2.47 -6.58 7.81
C MET A 1 -1.41 -7.50 7.23
N GLU A 2 -1.80 -8.33 6.27
CA GLU A 2 -0.91 -9.28 5.64
C GLU A 2 -0.60 -8.86 4.21
N PHE A 3 0.63 -9.05 3.78
CA PHE A 3 1.09 -8.72 2.45
C PHE A 3 1.53 -9.97 1.71
N TYR A 4 1.16 -10.05 0.43
CA TYR A 4 1.50 -11.16 -0.45
C TYR A 4 2.05 -10.63 -1.75
N GLU A 5 2.91 -11.40 -2.39
CA GLU A 5 3.34 -11.09 -3.75
C GLU A 5 2.41 -11.77 -4.75
N ASP A 6 2.05 -11.05 -5.81
CA ASP A 6 1.26 -11.55 -6.92
C ASP A 6 1.82 -10.97 -8.21
N GLY A 7 2.73 -11.72 -8.84
CA GLY A 7 3.46 -11.24 -10.00
C GLY A 7 4.29 -10.02 -9.65
N ASP A 8 4.00 -8.89 -10.30
CA ASP A 8 4.69 -7.62 -10.07
C ASP A 8 4.04 -6.77 -8.98
N SER A 9 3.00 -7.29 -8.36
CA SER A 9 2.21 -6.54 -7.36
C SER A 9 2.47 -7.07 -5.95
N VAL A 10 2.27 -6.18 -4.98
CA VAL A 10 2.12 -6.56 -3.57
C VAL A 10 0.66 -6.39 -3.24
N VAL A 11 0.05 -7.40 -2.66
CA VAL A 11 -1.37 -7.44 -2.33
C VAL A 11 -1.54 -7.53 -0.82
N CYS A 12 -2.40 -6.68 -0.28
CA CYS A 12 -2.74 -6.66 1.14
C CYS A 12 -4.22 -6.93 1.30
N PHE A 13 -4.58 -7.65 2.37
CA PHE A 13 -5.97 -7.84 2.76
C PHE A 13 -6.18 -7.17 4.12
N TRP A 14 -7.27 -6.45 4.26
CA TRP A 14 -7.55 -5.72 5.48
C TRP A 14 -9.05 -5.72 5.75
N LYS A 15 -9.41 -5.84 7.03
CA LYS A 15 -10.80 -5.81 7.45
C LYS A 15 -11.13 -4.44 8.02
N PRO A 16 -12.08 -3.70 7.41
CA PRO A 16 -12.55 -2.44 7.98
C PRO A 16 -13.19 -2.66 9.36
N GLN A 17 -13.07 -1.64 10.21
CA GLN A 17 -13.67 -1.66 11.54
C GLN A 17 -14.49 -0.39 11.74
N ALA A 18 -15.55 -0.50 12.52
CA ALA A 18 -16.51 0.59 12.71
C ALA A 18 -15.87 1.88 13.24
N HIS A 19 -14.85 1.77 14.07
CA HIS A 19 -14.20 2.97 14.65
C HIS A 19 -13.36 3.76 13.63
N TYR A 20 -13.18 3.25 12.41
CA TYR A 20 -12.52 3.98 11.33
C TYR A 20 -13.51 4.67 10.38
N GLN A 21 -14.76 4.80 10.79
CA GLN A 21 -15.74 5.49 9.94
C GLN A 21 -15.50 7.00 9.92
N GLY A 22 -15.66 7.59 8.73
CA GLY A 22 -15.67 9.04 8.57
C GLY A 22 -17.10 9.57 8.57
N TRP A 23 -17.97 8.88 7.82
CA TRP A 23 -19.40 9.09 7.79
C TRP A 23 -20.04 7.78 8.26
N ILE A 24 -21.33 7.77 8.60
CA ILE A 24 -21.99 6.56 9.12
C ILE A 24 -21.69 5.38 8.20
N ASP A 25 -21.13 4.32 8.76
CA ASP A 25 -20.78 3.07 8.09
C ASP A 25 -19.85 3.23 6.87
N THR A 26 -19.23 4.38 6.69
CA THR A 26 -18.31 4.63 5.58
C THR A 26 -16.88 4.73 6.09
N LEU A 27 -15.96 3.99 5.49
CA LEU A 27 -14.55 4.01 5.86
C LEU A 27 -13.96 5.39 5.56
N HIS A 28 -13.28 5.95 6.57
CA HIS A 28 -12.67 7.27 6.49
C HIS A 28 -11.64 7.34 5.34
N GLY A 29 -11.70 8.42 4.56
CA GLY A 29 -10.77 8.62 3.43
C GLY A 29 -9.31 8.68 3.84
N GLY A 30 -9.00 9.27 4.99
CA GLY A 30 -7.65 9.32 5.53
C GLY A 30 -7.11 7.94 5.89
N ILE A 31 -7.97 7.04 6.36
CA ILE A 31 -7.59 5.64 6.62
C ILE A 31 -7.27 4.95 5.30
N GLN A 32 -8.06 5.17 4.26
CA GLN A 32 -7.79 4.62 2.93
C GLN A 32 -6.44 5.11 2.39
N ALA A 33 -6.14 6.38 2.56
CA ALA A 33 -4.87 6.96 2.15
C ALA A 33 -3.70 6.31 2.92
N THR A 34 -3.88 6.06 4.21
CA THR A 34 -2.87 5.38 5.03
C THR A 34 -2.62 3.95 4.54
N LEU A 35 -3.69 3.22 4.18
CA LEU A 35 -3.56 1.86 3.65
C LEU A 35 -2.82 1.86 2.31
N ILE A 36 -3.10 2.85 1.46
CA ILE A 36 -2.41 3.01 0.18
C ILE A 36 -0.92 3.24 0.41
N ASP A 37 -0.58 4.17 1.28
CA ASP A 37 0.80 4.50 1.59
C ASP A 37 1.55 3.30 2.18
N GLU A 38 0.92 2.59 3.11
CA GLU A 38 1.50 1.41 3.74
C GLU A 38 1.76 0.29 2.72
N CYS A 39 0.77 -0.03 1.89
CA CYS A 39 0.92 -1.07 0.89
C CYS A 39 1.96 -0.70 -0.17
N ALA A 40 2.01 0.56 -0.57
CA ALA A 40 3.01 1.06 -1.51
C ALA A 40 4.43 0.96 -0.94
N SER A 41 4.60 1.20 0.36
CA SER A 41 5.92 1.09 1.00
C SER A 41 6.46 -0.34 0.94
N TRP A 42 5.59 -1.34 0.98
CA TRP A 42 6.01 -2.74 0.83
C TRP A 42 6.53 -3.07 -0.56
N VAL A 43 6.03 -2.39 -1.59
CA VAL A 43 6.60 -2.52 -2.95
C VAL A 43 8.06 -2.05 -2.92
N MET A 44 8.32 -0.91 -2.29
CA MET A 44 9.67 -0.38 -2.16
C MET A 44 10.57 -1.34 -1.39
N PHE A 45 10.14 -1.83 -0.23
CA PHE A 45 10.93 -2.76 0.57
C PHE A 45 11.18 -4.08 -0.18
N ARG A 46 10.14 -4.60 -0.79
CA ARG A 46 10.16 -5.95 -1.36
C ARG A 46 10.78 -5.98 -2.76
N ARG A 47 10.40 -5.04 -3.63
CA ARG A 47 10.84 -5.03 -5.03
C ARG A 47 12.18 -4.32 -5.21
N LEU A 48 12.41 -3.26 -4.45
CA LEU A 48 13.61 -2.44 -4.60
C LEU A 48 14.66 -2.73 -3.52
N GLN A 49 14.31 -3.48 -2.49
CA GLN A 49 15.18 -3.84 -1.37
C GLN A 49 15.86 -2.62 -0.75
N THR A 50 15.08 -1.54 -0.59
CA THR A 50 15.53 -0.31 0.02
C THR A 50 14.37 0.36 0.76
N THR A 51 14.65 1.48 1.38
CA THR A 51 13.64 2.31 2.02
C THR A 51 13.66 3.72 1.41
N GLY A 52 12.71 4.53 1.81
CA GLY A 52 12.61 5.89 1.32
C GLY A 52 11.54 6.67 2.05
N VAL A 53 11.22 7.83 1.53
CA VAL A 53 10.19 8.69 2.09
C VAL A 53 9.13 9.02 1.04
N THR A 54 7.88 9.10 1.49
CA THR A 54 6.77 9.52 0.64
C THR A 54 6.92 11.00 0.32
N THR A 55 7.02 11.34 -0.95
CA THR A 55 7.13 12.73 -1.38
C THR A 55 5.82 13.25 -1.93
N LYS A 56 4.96 12.37 -2.42
CA LYS A 56 3.67 12.74 -2.97
C LYS A 56 2.70 11.57 -2.87
N LEU A 57 1.47 11.87 -2.54
CA LEU A 57 0.39 10.88 -2.52
C LEU A 57 -0.85 11.53 -3.13
N GLU A 58 -1.34 10.97 -4.24
CA GLU A 58 -2.60 11.37 -4.84
C GLU A 58 -3.59 10.23 -4.65
N VAL A 59 -4.78 10.55 -4.16
CA VAL A 59 -5.82 9.56 -3.92
C VAL A 59 -7.10 10.00 -4.62
N ARG A 60 -7.71 9.07 -5.32
CA ARG A 60 -8.99 9.29 -5.97
C ARG A 60 -10.02 8.31 -5.40
N TYR A 61 -11.06 8.86 -4.81
CA TYR A 61 -12.14 8.09 -4.21
C TYR A 61 -13.26 7.98 -5.24
N ARG A 62 -13.48 6.77 -5.77
CA ARG A 62 -14.46 6.53 -6.82
C ARG A 62 -15.77 5.98 -6.27
N LYS A 63 -15.70 5.15 -5.25
CA LYS A 63 -16.83 4.48 -4.64
C LYS A 63 -16.58 4.34 -3.15
N SER A 64 -17.59 4.60 -2.34
CA SER A 64 -17.47 4.45 -0.89
C SER A 64 -17.17 3.00 -0.50
N ILE A 65 -16.34 2.85 0.50
CA ILE A 65 -16.07 1.56 1.12
C ILE A 65 -16.82 1.53 2.45
N MET A 66 -17.63 0.51 2.64
CA MET A 66 -18.41 0.38 3.87
C MET A 66 -17.57 -0.26 4.96
N THR A 67 -17.71 0.22 6.19
CA THR A 67 -17.01 -0.37 7.35
C THR A 67 -17.52 -1.77 7.66
N THR A 68 -18.63 -2.16 7.07
CA THR A 68 -19.24 -3.50 7.21
C THR A 68 -18.67 -4.52 6.22
N GLU A 69 -17.80 -4.11 5.30
CA GLU A 69 -17.12 -5.04 4.40
C GLU A 69 -16.35 -6.08 5.20
N GLU A 70 -16.43 -7.34 4.80
CA GLU A 70 -15.69 -8.41 5.48
C GLU A 70 -14.20 -8.28 5.24
N GLN A 71 -13.83 -7.87 4.04
CA GLN A 71 -12.43 -7.70 3.67
C GLN A 71 -12.32 -6.80 2.45
N ILE A 72 -11.31 -5.95 2.44
CA ILE A 72 -10.93 -5.20 1.25
C ILE A 72 -9.56 -5.67 0.79
N THR A 73 -9.31 -5.52 -0.51
CA THR A 73 -8.06 -5.91 -1.14
C THR A 73 -7.34 -4.66 -1.62
N ILE A 74 -6.09 -4.53 -1.25
CA ILE A 74 -5.24 -3.41 -1.65
C ILE A 74 -4.11 -3.99 -2.50
N ARG A 75 -3.98 -3.50 -3.74
CA ARG A 75 -2.96 -3.98 -4.67
C ARG A 75 -2.06 -2.84 -5.08
N ALA A 76 -0.77 -2.99 -4.83
CA ALA A 76 0.24 -1.98 -5.16
C ALA A 76 1.21 -2.53 -6.21
N THR A 77 1.50 -1.73 -7.23
CA THR A 77 2.37 -2.13 -8.34
C THR A 77 3.33 -1.00 -8.66
N LEU A 78 4.61 -1.32 -8.76
CA LEU A 78 5.61 -0.35 -9.20
C LEU A 78 5.38 -0.06 -10.68
N ARG A 79 5.08 1.19 -10.99
CA ARG A 79 4.84 1.62 -12.36
C ARG A 79 6.09 2.08 -13.08
N GLU A 80 6.92 2.84 -12.38
CA GLU A 80 8.06 3.49 -13.00
C GLU A 80 9.11 3.86 -11.96
N MET A 81 10.36 3.79 -12.38
CA MET A 81 11.47 4.36 -11.63
C MET A 81 12.03 5.51 -12.45
N ARG A 82 12.11 6.70 -11.85
CA ARG A 82 12.77 7.87 -12.43
C ARG A 82 13.88 8.28 -11.50
N ARG A 83 15.10 7.85 -11.79
CA ARG A 83 16.25 8.07 -10.91
C ARG A 83 15.95 7.49 -9.53
N ASN A 84 15.86 8.33 -8.50
CA ASN A 84 15.59 7.91 -7.14
C ASN A 84 14.11 8.02 -6.77
N LEU A 85 13.23 8.23 -7.75
CA LEU A 85 11.79 8.32 -7.50
C LEU A 85 11.09 7.05 -7.99
N ALA A 86 10.42 6.39 -7.06
CA ALA A 86 9.57 5.23 -7.35
C ALA A 86 8.12 5.69 -7.46
N LEU A 87 7.49 5.41 -8.59
CA LEU A 87 6.09 5.72 -8.82
C LEU A 87 5.29 4.42 -8.69
N ILE A 88 4.42 4.38 -7.69
CA ILE A 88 3.68 3.18 -7.32
C ILE A 88 2.19 3.44 -7.42
N HIS A 89 1.50 2.60 -8.20
CA HIS A 89 0.05 2.67 -8.33
C HIS A 89 -0.58 1.71 -7.33
N VAL A 90 -1.65 2.17 -6.67
CA VAL A 90 -2.35 1.36 -5.67
C VAL A 90 -3.84 1.41 -5.94
N GLU A 91 -4.49 0.25 -5.83
CA GLU A 91 -5.93 0.12 -5.97
C GLU A 91 -6.51 -0.55 -4.74
N ILE A 92 -7.69 -0.09 -4.31
CA ILE A 92 -8.46 -0.72 -3.24
C ILE A 92 -9.78 -1.20 -3.82
N ALA A 93 -10.06 -2.48 -3.65
CA ALA A 93 -11.31 -3.10 -4.09
C ALA A 93 -12.08 -3.62 -2.87
N ASN A 94 -13.41 -3.61 -2.97
CA ASN A 94 -14.28 -4.15 -1.92
C ASN A 94 -14.38 -5.67 -2.01
N SER A 95 -15.20 -6.28 -1.15
CA SER A 95 -15.38 -7.74 -1.10
C SER A 95 -15.91 -8.33 -2.40
N LYS A 96 -16.55 -7.51 -3.23
CA LYS A 96 -17.10 -7.94 -4.52
C LYS A 96 -16.10 -7.75 -5.67
N GLY A 97 -14.92 -7.25 -5.39
CA GLY A 97 -13.91 -6.99 -6.40
C GLY A 97 -14.10 -5.68 -7.15
N GLU A 98 -15.00 -4.80 -6.68
CA GLU A 98 -15.22 -3.51 -7.31
C GLU A 98 -14.14 -2.52 -6.91
N LEU A 99 -13.57 -1.80 -7.88
CA LEU A 99 -12.58 -0.75 -7.60
C LEU A 99 -13.26 0.43 -6.89
N CYS A 100 -12.81 0.72 -5.69
CA CYS A 100 -13.38 1.79 -4.88
C CYS A 100 -12.48 3.01 -4.81
N THR A 101 -11.18 2.79 -4.69
CA THR A 101 -10.19 3.86 -4.48
C THR A 101 -8.93 3.52 -5.22
N GLU A 102 -8.29 4.52 -5.80
CA GLU A 102 -6.98 4.34 -6.40
C GLU A 102 -6.06 5.48 -6.01
N GLY A 103 -4.77 5.21 -5.97
CA GLY A 103 -3.78 6.19 -5.61
C GLY A 103 -2.50 6.04 -6.40
N GLU A 104 -1.75 7.13 -6.45
CA GLU A 104 -0.40 7.16 -6.98
C GLU A 104 0.50 7.68 -5.86
N ALA A 105 1.45 6.86 -5.46
CA ALA A 105 2.42 7.24 -4.44
C ALA A 105 3.79 7.41 -5.08
N THR A 106 4.45 8.49 -4.74
CA THR A 106 5.82 8.76 -5.20
C THR A 106 6.74 8.74 -4.00
N TYR A 107 7.77 7.89 -4.05
CA TYR A 107 8.74 7.76 -2.99
C TYR A 107 10.12 8.20 -3.49
N PHE A 108 10.81 8.96 -2.65
CA PHE A 108 12.24 9.17 -2.84
C PHE A 108 12.93 7.98 -2.17
N THR A 109 13.63 7.17 -2.97
CA THR A 109 14.31 5.98 -2.48
C THR A 109 15.74 6.30 -2.11
N PHE A 110 16.23 5.67 -1.03
CA PHE A 110 17.62 5.79 -0.63
C PHE A 110 18.45 4.70 -1.31
N PRO A 111 19.74 4.96 -1.61
CA PRO A 111 20.64 3.90 -2.05
C PRO A 111 20.68 2.78 -1.00
N PRO A 112 20.88 1.51 -1.39
CA PRO A 112 20.92 0.40 -0.44
C PRO A 112 21.85 0.61 0.74
N GLU A 113 23.00 1.25 0.52
CA GLU A 113 23.96 1.58 1.57
C GLU A 113 23.37 2.54 2.60
N LYS A 114 22.67 3.57 2.13
CA LYS A 114 22.01 4.54 3.00
C LYS A 114 20.88 3.88 3.79
N ALA A 115 20.13 3.02 3.13
CA ALA A 115 19.04 2.29 3.79
C ALA A 115 19.57 1.42 4.92
N ARG A 116 20.70 0.76 4.74
CA ARG A 116 21.34 -0.05 5.79
C ARG A 116 21.77 0.82 6.98
N GLU A 117 22.32 2.01 6.73
CA GLU A 117 22.65 2.95 7.79
C GLU A 117 21.42 3.36 8.61
N MET A 118 20.26 3.37 7.98
CA MET A 118 18.98 3.69 8.61
C MET A 118 18.31 2.48 9.28
N GLY A 119 18.96 1.31 9.26
CA GLY A 119 18.47 0.10 9.90
C GLY A 119 17.76 -0.89 8.98
N PHE A 120 17.57 -0.55 7.70
CA PHE A 120 17.00 -1.49 6.74
C PHE A 120 18.08 -2.46 6.27
N THR A 121 17.86 -3.75 6.37
CA THR A 121 18.80 -4.77 5.89
C THR A 121 18.30 -5.46 4.63
N SER A 122 17.10 -6.01 4.68
CA SER A 122 16.47 -6.65 3.53
C SER A 122 15.01 -6.89 3.86
N CYS A 123 14.23 -7.16 2.83
CA CYS A 123 12.84 -7.57 2.98
C CYS A 123 12.63 -8.87 2.23
N ASP A 124 12.42 -9.94 2.98
CA ASP A 124 12.17 -11.25 2.42
C ASP A 124 10.73 -11.69 2.71
N ALA A 125 10.16 -12.40 1.76
CA ALA A 125 8.85 -13.02 1.94
C ALA A 125 8.95 -14.45 1.42
N ASP A 126 8.34 -15.38 2.16
CA ASP A 126 8.41 -16.81 1.83
C ASP A 126 7.28 -17.24 0.90
N GLY A 127 6.62 -16.31 0.25
CA GLY A 127 5.50 -16.59 -0.63
C GLY A 127 4.16 -16.70 0.10
N ASP A 128 4.18 -16.82 1.40
CA ASP A 128 2.97 -16.91 2.22
C ASP A 128 2.48 -15.54 2.70
N GLY A 129 3.22 -14.50 2.40
CA GLY A 129 2.93 -13.17 2.83
C GLY A 129 3.74 -12.75 4.05
N VAL A 130 3.77 -11.43 4.28
CA VAL A 130 4.47 -10.82 5.40
C VAL A 130 3.45 -10.05 6.23
N THR A 131 3.47 -10.25 7.55
CA THR A 131 2.59 -9.50 8.43
C THR A 131 3.21 -8.14 8.71
N ALA A 132 2.46 -7.08 8.47
CA ALA A 132 2.87 -5.71 8.74
C ALA A 132 2.20 -5.21 10.03
N GLU A 133 2.96 -4.53 10.82
CA GLU A 133 2.48 -3.92 12.05
C GLU A 133 2.89 -2.47 12.15
#